data_d07888dafce631c11cfbfba69b98e119
#
_entry.id   d07888dafce631c11cfbfba69b98e119
#
_cell.length_a   1.000
_cell.length_b   1.000
_cell.length_c   1.000
_cell.angle_alpha   90.00
_cell.angle_beta   90.00
_cell.angle_gamma   90.00
#
_symmetry.space_group_name_H-M   'P 1'
#
loop_
_entity.id
_entity.type
_entity.pdbx_description
1 polymer ?
#
loop_
_entity_poly.entity_id
_entity_poly.type
_entity_poly.pdbx_seq_one_letter_code
_entity_poly.pdbx_strand_id
1 'polypeptide(L)'
;EARSALPDCQFVEADIRNWQPVQALDLIFANASLQWLPDHYELFPHLVSLLNPQGVLAVQMPDNWLEPTHVLMREVAWEQNYPDRGREPLAGVHAYYDILSEAGCEVDIWRTTYYHQMPSHQAIIDWVTATGLRPWLQDLTESEQQLFLKRYHQMLEEQYPLQENGQILLAFPRLFIVA
;
A
#
# COMPACT_ATOMS: atom_id res chain seq x y z
N GLU A 1 -8.53 -18.41 -10.37
CA GLU A 1 -7.35 -18.87 -9.62
C GLU A 1 -7.65 -19.00 -8.12
N ALA A 2 -8.04 -17.92 -7.40
CA ALA A 2 -8.35 -17.97 -5.97
C ALA A 2 -9.44 -19.00 -5.61
N ARG A 3 -10.54 -19.04 -6.36
CA ARG A 3 -11.64 -20.03 -6.16
C ARG A 3 -11.17 -21.47 -6.32
N SER A 4 -10.16 -21.70 -7.17
CA SER A 4 -9.61 -23.05 -7.38
C SER A 4 -8.63 -23.42 -6.27
N ALA A 5 -7.92 -22.45 -5.71
CA ALA A 5 -6.96 -22.66 -4.62
C ALA A 5 -7.65 -22.85 -3.25
N LEU A 6 -8.81 -22.21 -3.03
CA LEU A 6 -9.55 -22.21 -1.77
C LEU A 6 -11.03 -22.53 -2.06
N PRO A 7 -11.36 -23.80 -2.36
CA PRO A 7 -12.72 -24.18 -2.80
C PRO A 7 -13.80 -24.02 -1.72
N ASP A 8 -13.41 -24.06 -0.45
CA ASP A 8 -14.32 -23.89 0.70
C ASP A 8 -14.57 -22.42 1.06
N CYS A 9 -13.88 -21.47 0.40
CA CYS A 9 -14.08 -20.05 0.60
C CYS A 9 -15.10 -19.47 -0.38
N GLN A 10 -15.99 -18.63 0.11
CA GLN A 10 -16.90 -17.88 -0.72
C GLN A 10 -16.21 -16.63 -1.27
N PHE A 11 -16.17 -16.47 -2.60
CA PHE A 11 -15.59 -15.32 -3.28
C PHE A 11 -16.70 -14.47 -3.91
N VAL A 12 -16.78 -13.21 -3.50
CA VAL A 12 -17.71 -12.21 -4.04
C VAL A 12 -16.89 -11.16 -4.80
N GLU A 13 -17.29 -10.86 -6.03
CA GLU A 13 -16.75 -9.76 -6.80
C GLU A 13 -17.63 -8.53 -6.54
N ALA A 14 -17.09 -7.54 -5.85
CA ALA A 14 -17.82 -6.35 -5.45
C ALA A 14 -16.87 -5.16 -5.21
N ASP A 15 -17.41 -3.96 -5.27
CA ASP A 15 -16.72 -2.75 -4.81
C ASP A 15 -16.95 -2.60 -3.30
N ILE A 16 -15.89 -2.71 -2.53
CA ILE A 16 -15.95 -2.65 -1.06
C ILE A 16 -16.51 -1.33 -0.53
N ARG A 17 -16.44 -0.25 -1.31
CA ARG A 17 -16.96 1.08 -0.90
C ARG A 17 -18.48 1.11 -0.74
N ASN A 18 -19.18 0.21 -1.38
CA ASN A 18 -20.64 0.14 -1.36
C ASN A 18 -21.19 -1.29 -1.18
N TRP A 19 -20.31 -2.27 -1.00
CA TRP A 19 -20.71 -3.64 -0.76
C TRP A 19 -21.42 -3.79 0.60
N GLN A 20 -22.45 -4.62 0.63
CA GLN A 20 -23.19 -4.97 1.82
C GLN A 20 -23.23 -6.50 1.98
N PRO A 21 -22.82 -7.04 3.13
CA PRO A 21 -22.95 -8.46 3.42
C PRO A 21 -24.43 -8.82 3.69
N VAL A 22 -24.78 -10.08 3.50
CA VAL A 22 -26.11 -10.60 3.85
C VAL A 22 -26.35 -10.60 5.36
N GLN A 23 -25.31 -10.75 6.14
CA GLN A 23 -25.29 -10.72 7.60
C GLN A 23 -24.13 -9.86 8.06
N ALA A 24 -24.26 -9.19 9.19
CA ALA A 24 -23.17 -8.46 9.79
C ALA A 24 -21.99 -9.40 10.13
N LEU A 25 -20.78 -8.86 10.11
CA LEU A 25 -19.54 -9.61 10.15
C LEU A 25 -18.90 -9.56 11.55
N ASP A 26 -18.26 -10.62 11.97
CA ASP A 26 -17.48 -10.66 13.21
C ASP A 26 -16.07 -10.12 13.02
N LEU A 27 -15.54 -10.20 11.78
CA LEU A 27 -14.20 -9.73 11.42
C LEU A 27 -14.18 -9.21 9.99
N ILE A 28 -13.62 -8.04 9.81
CA ILE A 28 -13.13 -7.54 8.52
C ILE A 28 -11.62 -7.51 8.58
N PHE A 29 -10.96 -8.29 7.71
CA PHE A 29 -9.51 -8.33 7.61
C PHE A 29 -9.05 -7.83 6.25
N ALA A 30 -8.26 -6.76 6.24
CA ALA A 30 -7.72 -6.14 5.03
C ALA A 30 -6.20 -6.03 5.12
N ASN A 31 -5.49 -6.74 4.25
CA ASN A 31 -4.03 -6.73 4.21
C ASN A 31 -3.54 -6.20 2.87
N ALA A 32 -2.84 -5.07 2.89
CA ALA A 32 -2.22 -4.41 1.74
C ALA A 32 -3.18 -4.20 0.55
N SER A 33 -4.42 -3.79 0.84
CA SER A 33 -5.48 -3.57 -0.15
C SER A 33 -6.10 -2.18 -0.06
N LEU A 34 -6.45 -1.69 1.13
CA LEU A 34 -7.21 -0.44 1.27
C LEU A 34 -6.40 0.81 0.87
N GLN A 35 -5.07 0.77 0.91
CA GLN A 35 -4.22 1.89 0.45
C GLN A 35 -4.44 2.29 -1.01
N TRP A 36 -5.13 1.47 -1.80
CA TRP A 36 -5.45 1.75 -3.20
C TRP A 36 -6.80 2.44 -3.39
N LEU A 37 -7.58 2.58 -2.32
CA LEU A 37 -8.88 3.22 -2.34
C LEU A 37 -8.75 4.66 -1.84
N PRO A 38 -9.48 5.61 -2.44
CA PRO A 38 -9.59 6.97 -1.93
C PRO A 38 -10.56 7.04 -0.75
N ASP A 39 -10.71 8.23 -0.19
CA ASP A 39 -11.79 8.60 0.73
C ASP A 39 -11.89 7.73 1.97
N HIS A 40 -10.77 7.48 2.64
CA HIS A 40 -10.75 6.69 3.88
C HIS A 40 -11.66 7.27 4.99
N TYR A 41 -11.96 8.56 4.96
CA TYR A 41 -12.91 9.20 5.87
C TYR A 41 -14.32 8.66 5.74
N GLU A 42 -14.72 8.18 4.56
CA GLU A 42 -16.01 7.54 4.31
C GLU A 42 -15.91 6.01 4.39
N LEU A 43 -14.80 5.47 3.87
CA LEU A 43 -14.59 4.03 3.78
C LEU A 43 -14.52 3.35 5.15
N PHE A 44 -13.77 3.89 6.10
CA PHE A 44 -13.57 3.23 7.39
C PHE A 44 -14.86 3.19 8.25
N PRO A 45 -15.65 4.27 8.38
CA PRO A 45 -16.96 4.20 9.02
C PRO A 45 -17.91 3.23 8.30
N HIS A 46 -17.89 3.18 6.97
CA HIS A 46 -18.66 2.20 6.21
C HIS A 46 -18.28 0.78 6.62
N LEU A 47 -16.97 0.42 6.63
CA LEU A 47 -16.52 -0.90 7.03
C LEU A 47 -16.93 -1.25 8.45
N VAL A 48 -16.82 -0.31 9.41
CA VAL A 48 -17.28 -0.50 10.78
C VAL A 48 -18.78 -0.79 10.83
N SER A 49 -19.59 -0.10 10.02
CA SER A 49 -21.05 -0.32 9.96
C SER A 49 -21.46 -1.72 9.51
N LEU A 50 -20.57 -2.47 8.89
CA LEU A 50 -20.79 -3.85 8.44
C LEU A 50 -20.52 -4.89 9.54
N LEU A 51 -19.93 -4.48 10.66
CA LEU A 51 -19.58 -5.38 11.77
C LEU A 51 -20.76 -5.64 12.70
N ASN A 52 -20.75 -6.82 13.31
CA ASN A 52 -21.56 -7.13 14.48
C ASN A 52 -21.11 -6.24 15.68
N PRO A 53 -21.98 -6.05 16.70
CA PRO A 53 -21.52 -5.54 17.99
C PRO A 53 -20.34 -6.40 18.52
N GLN A 54 -19.22 -5.78 18.87
CA GLN A 54 -17.96 -6.45 19.22
C GLN A 54 -17.23 -7.12 18.03
N GLY A 55 -17.64 -6.91 16.79
CA GLY A 55 -16.88 -7.29 15.61
C GLY A 55 -15.61 -6.46 15.50
N VAL A 56 -14.62 -6.96 14.76
CA VAL A 56 -13.27 -6.37 14.66
C VAL A 56 -12.96 -5.95 13.23
N LEU A 57 -12.46 -4.74 13.06
CA LEU A 57 -11.81 -4.28 11.84
C LEU A 57 -10.29 -4.38 12.01
N ALA A 58 -9.64 -5.28 11.28
CA ALA A 58 -8.19 -5.45 11.30
C ALA A 58 -7.58 -5.09 9.94
N VAL A 59 -6.82 -4.01 9.89
CA VAL A 59 -6.27 -3.46 8.66
C VAL A 59 -4.74 -3.35 8.75
N GLN A 60 -4.07 -3.76 7.68
CA GLN A 60 -2.66 -3.48 7.46
C GLN A 60 -2.48 -2.79 6.10
N MET A 61 -1.72 -1.71 6.07
CA MET A 61 -1.40 -0.98 4.84
C MET A 61 0.09 -0.62 4.78
N PRO A 62 0.74 -0.73 3.60
CA PRO A 62 2.06 -0.12 3.40
C PRO A 62 1.99 1.40 3.60
N ASP A 63 2.83 1.93 4.51
CA ASP A 63 2.92 3.36 4.83
C ASP A 63 4.24 3.94 4.29
N ASN A 64 4.51 3.66 3.03
CA ASN A 64 5.78 3.87 2.36
C ASN A 64 5.78 5.02 1.34
N TRP A 65 4.77 5.88 1.38
CA TRP A 65 4.63 7.00 0.43
C TRP A 65 5.80 8.00 0.50
N LEU A 66 6.38 8.18 1.69
CA LEU A 66 7.55 9.02 1.95
C LEU A 66 8.89 8.27 1.87
N GLU A 67 8.86 6.95 1.69
CA GLU A 67 10.09 6.17 1.52
C GLU A 67 10.79 6.52 0.20
N PRO A 68 12.13 6.53 0.15
CA PRO A 68 12.87 6.92 -1.03
C PRO A 68 12.42 6.22 -2.31
N THR A 69 12.10 4.92 -2.26
CA THR A 69 11.55 4.21 -3.42
C THR A 69 10.37 4.91 -4.07
N HIS A 70 9.42 5.44 -3.28
CA HIS A 70 8.21 6.09 -3.78
C HIS A 70 8.43 7.58 -4.07
N VAL A 71 9.28 8.24 -3.30
CA VAL A 71 9.68 9.64 -3.57
C VAL A 71 10.37 9.72 -4.93
N LEU A 72 11.34 8.84 -5.17
CA LEU A 72 12.12 8.83 -6.42
C LEU A 72 11.29 8.53 -7.67
N MET A 73 10.22 7.71 -7.56
CA MET A 73 9.29 7.51 -8.68
C MET A 73 8.63 8.83 -9.10
N ARG A 74 8.18 9.65 -8.13
CA ARG A 74 7.58 10.96 -8.39
C ARG A 74 8.61 11.95 -8.95
N GLU A 75 9.82 11.96 -8.43
CA GLU A 75 10.89 12.82 -8.90
C GLU A 75 11.28 12.51 -10.35
N VAL A 76 11.44 11.23 -10.72
CA VAL A 76 11.73 10.83 -12.10
C VAL A 76 10.58 11.22 -13.03
N ALA A 77 9.34 11.01 -12.60
CA ALA A 77 8.17 11.42 -13.39
C ALA A 77 8.16 12.94 -13.61
N TRP A 78 8.42 13.70 -12.56
CA TRP A 78 8.51 15.17 -12.65
C TRP A 78 9.66 15.63 -13.57
N GLU A 79 10.86 15.07 -13.43
CA GLU A 79 12.03 15.38 -14.29
C GLU A 79 11.72 15.12 -15.78
N GLN A 80 10.94 14.09 -16.06
CA GLN A 80 10.63 13.67 -17.44
C GLN A 80 9.28 14.23 -17.94
N ASN A 81 8.63 15.12 -17.17
CA ASN A 81 7.32 15.71 -17.47
C ASN A 81 6.20 14.67 -17.66
N TYR A 82 6.24 13.56 -16.93
CA TYR A 82 5.14 12.61 -16.85
C TYR A 82 4.17 13.01 -15.74
N PRO A 83 2.87 12.69 -15.90
CA PRO A 83 1.88 12.95 -14.86
C PRO A 83 2.16 12.11 -13.62
N ASP A 84 1.81 12.62 -12.44
CA ASP A 84 1.83 11.83 -11.21
C ASP A 84 0.82 10.68 -11.32
N ARG A 85 1.30 9.46 -11.16
CA ARG A 85 0.52 8.20 -11.19
C ARG A 85 0.62 7.44 -9.87
N GLY A 86 1.24 8.05 -8.88
CA GLY A 86 1.32 7.49 -7.54
C GLY A 86 -0.06 7.38 -6.88
N ARG A 87 -0.19 6.45 -5.96
CA ARG A 87 -1.35 6.45 -5.06
C ARG A 87 -1.30 7.68 -4.14
N GLU A 88 -2.42 8.04 -3.58
CA GLU A 88 -2.45 9.05 -2.52
C GLU A 88 -1.74 8.57 -1.25
N PRO A 89 -1.20 9.49 -0.44
CA PRO A 89 -0.68 9.14 0.88
C PRO A 89 -1.81 8.60 1.77
N LEU A 90 -1.45 7.76 2.74
CA LEU A 90 -2.39 7.40 3.80
C LEU A 90 -2.72 8.66 4.63
N ALA A 91 -3.89 8.68 5.22
CA ALA A 91 -4.23 9.65 6.24
C ALA A 91 -3.28 9.54 7.44
N GLY A 92 -3.12 10.61 8.20
CA GLY A 92 -2.33 10.58 9.43
C GLY A 92 -2.94 9.63 10.47
N VAL A 93 -2.10 9.08 11.37
CA VAL A 93 -2.54 8.19 12.46
C VAL A 93 -3.68 8.80 13.29
N HIS A 94 -3.58 10.09 13.60
CA HIS A 94 -4.62 10.81 14.34
C HIS A 94 -5.97 10.81 13.60
N ALA A 95 -5.96 10.98 12.28
CA ALA A 95 -7.18 10.96 11.49
C ALA A 95 -7.88 9.59 11.55
N TYR A 96 -7.12 8.49 11.43
CA TYR A 96 -7.69 7.14 11.58
C TYR A 96 -8.25 6.90 12.98
N TYR A 97 -7.53 7.38 14.01
CA TYR A 97 -8.00 7.28 15.39
C TYR A 97 -9.33 8.02 15.59
N ASP A 98 -9.42 9.27 15.11
CA ASP A 98 -10.62 10.09 15.25
C ASP A 98 -11.80 9.46 14.50
N ILE A 99 -11.62 9.07 13.22
CA ILE A 99 -12.65 8.43 12.39
C ILE A 99 -13.24 7.18 13.08
N LEU A 100 -12.37 6.33 13.61
CA LEU A 100 -12.79 5.05 14.21
C LEU A 100 -13.38 5.23 15.61
N SER A 101 -12.83 6.18 16.39
CA SER A 101 -13.38 6.53 17.70
C SER A 101 -14.77 7.16 17.58
N GLU A 102 -15.00 8.03 16.59
CA GLU A 102 -16.31 8.61 16.28
C GLU A 102 -17.30 7.53 15.82
N ALA A 103 -16.80 6.48 15.14
CA ALA A 103 -17.61 5.32 14.79
C ALA A 103 -17.91 4.38 15.97
N GLY A 104 -17.43 4.69 17.18
CA GLY A 104 -17.70 3.94 18.42
C GLY A 104 -16.73 2.79 18.69
N CYS A 105 -15.59 2.72 18.01
CA CYS A 105 -14.60 1.66 18.20
C CYS A 105 -13.61 1.98 19.32
N GLU A 106 -13.11 0.95 19.98
CA GLU A 106 -11.85 0.96 20.72
C GLU A 106 -10.71 0.74 19.72
N VAL A 107 -9.72 1.64 19.68
CA VAL A 107 -8.77 1.70 18.55
C VAL A 107 -7.34 1.47 19.02
N ASP A 108 -6.67 0.48 18.40
CA ASP A 108 -5.24 0.25 18.53
C ASP A 108 -4.54 0.48 17.18
N ILE A 109 -3.52 1.34 17.14
CA ILE A 109 -2.79 1.71 15.93
C ILE A 109 -1.30 1.67 16.21
N TRP A 110 -0.55 0.96 15.35
CA TRP A 110 0.92 0.94 15.43
C TRP A 110 1.58 0.90 14.06
N ARG A 111 2.86 1.24 14.01
CA ARG A 111 3.72 1.11 12.84
C ARG A 111 4.82 0.11 13.10
N THR A 112 5.12 -0.69 12.07
CA THR A 112 6.28 -1.58 12.05
C THR A 112 7.07 -1.34 10.78
N THR A 113 8.38 -1.08 10.91
CA THR A 113 9.26 -1.00 9.75
C THR A 113 10.01 -2.32 9.60
N TYR A 114 9.81 -2.99 8.48
CA TYR A 114 10.60 -4.14 8.07
C TYR A 114 11.81 -3.66 7.27
N TYR A 115 12.96 -4.31 7.46
CA TYR A 115 14.15 -4.04 6.67
C TYR A 115 14.44 -5.27 5.82
N HIS A 116 14.12 -5.16 4.52
CA HIS A 116 14.37 -6.24 3.57
C HIS A 116 15.81 -6.15 3.06
N GLN A 117 16.52 -7.29 3.12
CA GLN A 117 17.85 -7.39 2.54
C GLN A 117 17.73 -7.62 1.03
N MET A 118 18.16 -6.64 0.25
CA MET A 118 18.10 -6.67 -1.20
C MET A 118 19.50 -6.91 -1.77
N PRO A 119 19.66 -7.83 -2.72
CA PRO A 119 20.98 -8.15 -3.28
C PRO A 119 21.53 -7.07 -4.22
N SER A 120 20.68 -6.17 -4.73
CA SER A 120 21.05 -5.11 -5.65
C SER A 120 19.96 -4.04 -5.76
N HIS A 121 20.29 -2.89 -6.35
CA HIS A 121 19.30 -1.86 -6.71
C HIS A 121 18.30 -2.37 -7.77
N GLN A 122 18.75 -3.23 -8.69
CA GLN A 122 17.83 -3.88 -9.63
C GLN A 122 16.78 -4.73 -8.92
N ALA A 123 17.14 -5.45 -7.85
CA ALA A 123 16.18 -6.23 -7.07
C ALA A 123 15.12 -5.35 -6.38
N ILE A 124 15.46 -4.11 -6.00
CA ILE A 124 14.47 -3.12 -5.53
C ILE A 124 13.50 -2.77 -6.66
N ILE A 125 14.01 -2.49 -7.86
CA ILE A 125 13.17 -2.19 -9.04
C ILE A 125 12.23 -3.35 -9.34
N ASP A 126 12.75 -4.58 -9.38
CA ASP A 126 11.96 -5.80 -9.63
C ASP A 126 10.84 -5.97 -8.60
N TRP A 127 11.15 -5.71 -7.32
CA TRP A 127 10.16 -5.73 -6.23
C TRP A 127 9.02 -4.74 -6.44
N VAL A 128 9.34 -3.47 -6.72
CA VAL A 128 8.33 -2.41 -6.82
C VAL A 128 7.60 -2.41 -8.17
N THR A 129 8.16 -3.07 -9.20
CA THR A 129 7.57 -3.13 -10.55
C THR A 129 6.19 -3.82 -10.53
N ALA A 130 6.04 -4.85 -9.72
CA ALA A 130 4.76 -5.56 -9.60
C ALA A 130 3.66 -4.75 -8.88
N THR A 131 4.03 -3.67 -8.19
CA THR A 131 3.14 -2.89 -7.30
C THR A 131 3.22 -1.38 -7.57
N GLY A 132 4.03 -0.67 -6.79
CA GLY A 132 4.09 0.80 -6.78
C GLY A 132 4.58 1.43 -8.08
N LEU A 133 5.43 0.75 -8.84
CA LEU A 133 5.99 1.28 -10.10
C LEU A 133 5.06 1.03 -11.31
N ARG A 134 4.20 0.01 -11.23
CA ARG A 134 3.30 -0.35 -12.34
C ARG A 134 2.45 0.81 -12.87
N PRO A 135 1.79 1.66 -12.03
CA PRO A 135 1.00 2.78 -12.53
C PRO A 135 1.81 3.80 -13.35
N TRP A 136 3.10 3.92 -13.08
CA TRP A 136 3.98 4.86 -13.78
C TRP A 136 4.39 4.35 -15.16
N LEU A 137 4.54 3.03 -15.33
CA LEU A 137 5.06 2.42 -16.55
C LEU A 137 3.99 2.03 -17.56
N GLN A 138 2.76 1.76 -17.12
CA GLN A 138 1.73 1.15 -17.96
C GLN A 138 1.34 1.96 -19.20
N ASP A 139 1.43 3.30 -19.13
CA ASP A 139 1.03 4.22 -20.21
C ASP A 139 2.25 4.72 -21.02
N LEU A 140 3.47 4.28 -20.70
CA LEU A 140 4.69 4.65 -21.36
C LEU A 140 5.04 3.67 -22.48
N THR A 141 5.62 4.19 -23.56
CA THR A 141 6.24 3.36 -24.59
C THR A 141 7.46 2.61 -24.04
N GLU A 142 7.89 1.55 -24.69
CA GLU A 142 9.04 0.77 -24.25
C GLU A 142 10.31 1.63 -24.07
N SER A 143 10.58 2.57 -24.98
CA SER A 143 11.70 3.49 -24.90
C SER A 143 11.60 4.45 -23.70
N GLU A 144 10.41 4.95 -23.42
CA GLU A 144 10.16 5.81 -22.25
C GLU A 144 10.29 5.02 -20.93
N GLN A 145 9.78 3.78 -20.88
CA GLN A 145 9.96 2.90 -19.72
C GLN A 145 11.46 2.67 -19.44
N GLN A 146 12.25 2.38 -20.48
CA GLN A 146 13.70 2.20 -20.33
C GLN A 146 14.39 3.46 -19.80
N LEU A 147 14.00 4.64 -20.29
CA LEU A 147 14.54 5.91 -19.82
C LEU A 147 14.16 6.17 -18.37
N PHE A 148 12.91 5.96 -18.00
CA PHE A 148 12.40 6.09 -16.63
C PHE A 148 13.17 5.16 -15.69
N LEU A 149 13.23 3.87 -16.02
CA LEU A 149 13.88 2.86 -15.18
C LEU A 149 15.39 3.11 -15.03
N LYS A 150 16.06 3.56 -16.08
CA LYS A 150 17.48 3.94 -16.02
C LYS A 150 17.71 5.08 -15.03
N ARG A 151 16.90 6.14 -15.11
CA ARG A 151 17.02 7.29 -14.21
C ARG A 151 16.68 6.89 -12.77
N TYR A 152 15.61 6.13 -12.59
CA TYR A 152 15.19 5.62 -11.30
C TYR A 152 16.28 4.76 -10.64
N HIS A 153 16.93 3.88 -11.41
CA HIS A 153 18.04 3.07 -10.93
C HIS A 153 19.21 3.94 -10.41
N GLN A 154 19.61 4.96 -11.17
CA GLN A 154 20.67 5.88 -10.75
C GLN A 154 20.34 6.57 -9.42
N MET A 155 19.13 7.05 -9.27
CA MET A 155 18.70 7.71 -8.03
C MET A 155 18.62 6.73 -6.85
N LEU A 156 18.25 5.48 -7.08
CA LEU A 156 18.29 4.44 -6.06
C LEU A 156 19.74 4.17 -5.58
N GLU A 157 20.73 4.16 -6.47
CA GLU A 157 22.15 3.99 -6.10
C GLU A 157 22.62 5.10 -5.16
N GLU A 158 22.15 6.34 -5.36
CA GLU A 158 22.48 7.49 -4.51
C GLU A 158 21.81 7.41 -3.13
N GLN A 159 20.60 6.87 -3.04
CA GLN A 159 19.79 6.85 -1.83
C GLN A 159 19.97 5.60 -0.96
N TYR A 160 20.34 4.49 -1.56
CA TYR A 160 20.47 3.20 -0.87
C TYR A 160 21.92 2.69 -0.96
N PRO A 161 22.78 3.07 -0.02
CA PRO A 161 24.17 2.61 -0.03
C PRO A 161 24.26 1.10 0.24
N LEU A 162 25.28 0.46 -0.34
CA LEU A 162 25.63 -0.90 -0.02
C LEU A 162 26.14 -0.99 1.42
N GLN A 163 25.68 -2.01 2.14
CA GLN A 163 26.21 -2.38 3.44
C GLN A 163 27.56 -3.10 3.27
N GLU A 164 28.31 -3.32 4.36
CA GLU A 164 29.63 -3.99 4.34
C GLU A 164 29.59 -5.38 3.69
N ASN A 165 28.47 -6.07 3.78
CA ASN A 165 28.26 -7.40 3.16
C ASN A 165 27.76 -7.32 1.71
N GLY A 166 27.72 -6.15 1.11
CA GLY A 166 27.25 -5.92 -0.25
C GLY A 166 25.73 -5.95 -0.44
N GLN A 167 24.94 -6.07 0.64
CA GLN A 167 23.49 -6.02 0.59
C GLN A 167 22.98 -4.57 0.75
N ILE A 168 21.75 -4.35 0.37
CA ILE A 168 21.01 -3.10 0.59
C ILE A 168 19.91 -3.36 1.62
N LEU A 169 19.73 -2.45 2.55
CA LEU A 169 18.59 -2.49 3.48
C LEU A 169 17.48 -1.59 2.96
N LEU A 170 16.40 -2.22 2.50
CA LEU A 170 15.19 -1.54 2.07
C LEU A 170 14.21 -1.44 3.24
N ALA A 171 14.01 -0.22 3.76
CA ALA A 171 12.98 0.04 4.76
C ALA A 171 11.60 -0.09 4.14
N PHE A 172 10.70 -0.80 4.83
CA PHE A 172 9.33 -1.02 4.38
C PHE A 172 8.37 -0.83 5.56
N PRO A 173 7.98 0.41 5.87
CA PRO A 173 7.04 0.69 6.95
C PRO A 173 5.63 0.25 6.59
N ARG A 174 4.93 -0.25 7.60
CA ARG A 174 3.54 -0.66 7.54
C ARG A 174 2.76 -0.08 8.70
N LEU A 175 1.56 0.38 8.42
CA LEU A 175 0.57 0.83 9.39
C LEU A 175 -0.39 -0.33 9.67
N PHE A 176 -0.63 -0.57 10.95
CA PHE A 176 -1.61 -1.54 11.46
C PHE A 176 -2.67 -0.80 12.24
N ILE A 177 -3.91 -1.19 12.05
CA ILE A 177 -5.09 -0.64 12.72
C ILE A 177 -5.97 -1.80 13.14
N VAL A 178 -6.34 -1.84 14.41
CA VAL A 178 -7.35 -2.77 14.94
C VAL A 178 -8.39 -1.93 15.68
N ALA A 179 -9.62 -2.13 15.35
CA ALA A 179 -10.73 -1.35 15.87
C ALA A 179 -12.00 -2.20 16.02
#